data_8331969015afd98ad6465b35550df4df
#
_entry.id   8331969015afd98ad6465b35550df4df
#
_cell.length_a   1.000
_cell.length_b   1.000
_cell.length_c   1.000
_cell.angle_alpha   90.00
_cell.angle_beta   90.00
_cell.angle_gamma   90.00
#
_symmetry.space_group_name_H-M   'P 1'
#
loop_
_entity.id
_entity.type
_entity.pdbx_description
1 polymer ?
#
loop_
_entity_poly.entity_id
_entity_poly.type
_entity_poly.pdbx_seq_one_letter_code
_entity_poly.pdbx_strand_id
1 'polypeptide(L)'
;MKITDNPYFREQGYIDGIWCDAKSKDTVEVIDPATNQPIGTVPNMATEEAKAAVDAAAKALPTWRALTAHQRSTLLQRWFQLIQDNKRQLAELMTFEQGKPVAEAEGEITYAASFIEWFAEQGKRTNGEIIPSPSSDKRLMVIKQGIGVCAAITPWNFPAAMITRKAAPALAAGCTMVIKPANETPYTALALAELAAQAGIPAGVINIVTGDAVKIGEVFTSDNRVRKLSFTGSTGVGRLLMRQCADSVKKVSLELGGNAPFIVFNDADIEKAVAGAMGAKFRNAGQTCVCANRFY
;
A
#
# COMPACT_ATOMS: atom_id res chain seq x y z
N MET A 1 -16.35 -8.35 -21.10
CA MET A 1 -16.27 -7.06 -20.42
C MET A 1 -14.92 -6.44 -20.75
N LYS A 2 -14.86 -5.17 -21.14
CA LYS A 2 -13.60 -4.47 -21.33
C LYS A 2 -13.22 -3.79 -20.01
N ILE A 3 -11.92 -3.62 -19.75
CA ILE A 3 -11.46 -2.93 -18.55
C ILE A 3 -12.01 -1.49 -18.47
N THR A 4 -12.17 -0.85 -19.63
CA THR A 4 -12.73 0.49 -19.78
C THR A 4 -14.19 0.62 -19.34
N ASP A 5 -14.91 -0.50 -19.21
CA ASP A 5 -16.29 -0.52 -18.71
C ASP A 5 -16.34 -0.48 -17.18
N ASN A 6 -15.20 -0.66 -16.52
CA ASN A 6 -15.12 -0.64 -15.06
C ASN A 6 -15.18 0.80 -14.54
N PRO A 7 -16.09 1.13 -13.60
CA PRO A 7 -16.29 2.50 -13.13
C PRO A 7 -15.08 3.09 -12.40
N TYR A 8 -14.17 2.23 -11.93
CA TYR A 8 -12.96 2.61 -11.20
C TYR A 8 -11.70 2.58 -12.06
N PHE A 9 -11.81 2.30 -13.36
CA PHE A 9 -10.68 2.37 -14.27
C PHE A 9 -10.23 3.83 -14.42
N ARG A 10 -8.96 4.11 -14.11
CA ARG A 10 -8.34 5.44 -14.24
C ARG A 10 -6.95 5.29 -14.82
N GLU A 11 -6.62 6.15 -15.76
CA GLU A 11 -5.32 6.17 -16.44
C GLU A 11 -4.43 7.37 -16.03
N GLN A 12 -4.73 8.01 -14.91
CA GLN A 12 -4.00 9.17 -14.41
C GLN A 12 -3.51 8.93 -12.99
N GLY A 13 -2.39 9.57 -12.60
CA GLY A 13 -1.97 9.61 -11.21
C GLY A 13 -2.89 10.49 -10.37
N TYR A 14 -2.80 10.36 -9.05
CA TYR A 14 -3.66 11.08 -8.12
C TYR A 14 -2.83 11.90 -7.13
N ILE A 15 -2.83 13.22 -7.27
CA ILE A 15 -2.03 14.14 -6.43
C ILE A 15 -2.91 15.30 -5.95
N ASP A 16 -2.89 15.59 -4.66
CA ASP A 16 -3.65 16.68 -4.01
C ASP A 16 -5.15 16.67 -4.35
N GLY A 17 -5.74 15.46 -4.49
CA GLY A 17 -7.15 15.31 -4.85
C GLY A 17 -7.45 15.45 -6.35
N ILE A 18 -6.43 15.55 -7.20
CA ILE A 18 -6.56 15.82 -8.64
C ILE A 18 -5.97 14.65 -9.42
N TRP A 19 -6.70 14.19 -10.44
CA TRP A 19 -6.20 13.27 -11.45
C TRP A 19 -5.29 14.02 -12.42
N CYS A 20 -4.07 13.56 -12.61
CA CYS A 20 -3.06 14.27 -13.41
C CYS A 20 -2.17 13.34 -14.22
N ASP A 21 -1.72 13.85 -15.36
CA ASP A 21 -0.75 13.22 -16.22
C ASP A 21 0.69 13.57 -15.78
N ALA A 22 1.68 12.86 -16.33
CA ALA A 22 3.07 13.28 -16.22
C ALA A 22 3.30 14.59 -17.00
N LYS A 23 4.16 15.47 -16.49
CA LYS A 23 4.53 16.71 -17.18
C LYS A 23 5.20 16.45 -18.52
N SER A 24 5.96 15.36 -18.63
CA SER A 24 6.59 14.91 -19.87
C SER A 24 5.57 14.45 -20.93
N LYS A 25 4.34 14.13 -20.53
CA LYS A 25 3.32 13.44 -21.33
C LYS A 25 3.67 12.00 -21.70
N ASP A 26 4.78 11.48 -21.19
CA ASP A 26 5.14 10.08 -21.39
C ASP A 26 4.21 9.17 -20.59
N THR A 27 3.97 7.99 -21.11
CA THR A 27 3.13 6.95 -20.48
C THR A 27 3.87 5.62 -20.39
N VAL A 28 3.39 4.76 -19.51
CA VAL A 28 3.77 3.35 -19.40
C VAL A 28 2.55 2.50 -19.74
N GLU A 29 2.73 1.55 -20.63
CA GLU A 29 1.69 0.58 -20.94
C GLU A 29 1.49 -0.40 -19.78
N VAL A 30 0.23 -0.75 -19.51
CA VAL A 30 -0.16 -1.80 -18.58
C VAL A 30 -0.63 -2.99 -19.40
N ILE A 31 -0.05 -4.14 -19.13
CA ILE A 31 -0.25 -5.36 -19.94
C ILE A 31 -1.09 -6.36 -19.15
N ASP A 32 -2.11 -6.92 -19.78
CA ASP A 32 -2.80 -8.11 -19.27
C ASP A 32 -1.85 -9.32 -19.35
N PRO A 33 -1.44 -9.92 -18.23
CA PRO A 33 -0.49 -11.03 -18.23
C PRO A 33 -1.04 -12.31 -18.82
N ALA A 34 -2.37 -12.45 -18.95
CA ALA A 34 -3.00 -13.62 -19.56
C ALA A 34 -2.97 -13.58 -21.10
N THR A 35 -3.10 -12.40 -21.69
CA THR A 35 -3.16 -12.21 -23.14
C THR A 35 -1.90 -11.58 -23.72
N ASN A 36 -1.06 -11.00 -22.89
CA ASN A 36 0.10 -10.19 -23.24
C ASN A 36 -0.27 -9.01 -24.17
N GLN A 37 -1.47 -8.45 -23.99
CA GLN A 37 -1.96 -7.30 -24.73
C GLN A 37 -2.06 -6.07 -23.82
N PRO A 38 -1.83 -4.86 -24.33
CA PRO A 38 -2.07 -3.63 -23.58
C PRO A 38 -3.56 -3.52 -23.20
N ILE A 39 -3.81 -3.15 -21.94
CA ILE A 39 -5.15 -2.90 -21.40
C ILE A 39 -5.39 -1.43 -21.10
N GLY A 40 -4.37 -0.60 -21.21
CA GLY A 40 -4.39 0.84 -21.01
C GLY A 40 -2.99 1.36 -20.68
N THR A 41 -2.92 2.61 -20.24
CA THR A 41 -1.67 3.28 -19.90
C THR A 41 -1.77 3.99 -18.56
N VAL A 42 -0.63 4.32 -17.97
CA VAL A 42 -0.52 5.26 -16.84
C VAL A 42 0.60 6.26 -17.09
N PRO A 43 0.58 7.45 -16.46
CA PRO A 43 1.62 8.44 -16.64
C PRO A 43 2.99 7.92 -16.19
N ASN A 44 4.02 8.15 -17.00
CA ASN A 44 5.41 7.90 -16.61
C ASN A 44 5.95 9.07 -15.78
N MET A 45 5.39 9.21 -14.58
CA MET A 45 5.79 10.23 -13.62
C MET A 45 7.22 10.01 -13.12
N ALA A 46 7.87 11.10 -12.73
CA ALA A 46 9.25 11.08 -12.27
C ALA A 46 9.47 12.00 -11.05
N THR A 47 10.62 12.64 -10.99
CA THR A 47 11.06 13.48 -9.86
C THR A 47 10.10 14.63 -9.55
N GLU A 48 9.54 15.29 -10.57
CA GLU A 48 8.71 16.49 -10.37
C GLU A 48 7.36 16.13 -9.75
N GLU A 49 6.68 15.12 -10.27
CA GLU A 49 5.41 14.65 -9.74
C GLU A 49 5.58 14.01 -8.35
N ALA A 50 6.66 13.28 -8.13
CA ALA A 50 6.99 12.74 -6.81
C ALA A 50 7.19 13.85 -5.78
N LYS A 51 7.87 14.94 -6.12
CA LYS A 51 8.02 16.13 -5.27
C LYS A 51 6.68 16.80 -5.03
N ALA A 52 5.87 17.00 -6.08
CA ALA A 52 4.54 17.59 -5.96
C ALA A 52 3.63 16.75 -5.02
N ALA A 53 3.70 15.42 -5.10
CA ALA A 53 2.97 14.54 -4.20
C ALA A 53 3.45 14.64 -2.74
N VAL A 54 4.76 14.79 -2.52
CA VAL A 54 5.33 15.05 -1.18
C VAL A 54 4.91 16.43 -0.67
N ASP A 55 4.88 17.45 -1.54
CA ASP A 55 4.41 18.80 -1.20
C ASP A 55 2.94 18.75 -0.76
N ALA A 56 2.08 18.06 -1.51
CA ALA A 56 0.66 17.86 -1.19
C ALA A 56 0.49 17.15 0.16
N ALA A 57 1.23 16.06 0.36
CA ALA A 57 1.19 15.30 1.61
C ALA A 57 1.66 16.14 2.81
N ALA A 58 2.71 16.93 2.65
CA ALA A 58 3.20 17.82 3.71
C ALA A 58 2.22 18.95 4.02
N LYS A 59 1.56 19.52 3.02
CA LYS A 59 0.52 20.56 3.15
C LYS A 59 -0.71 20.03 3.88
N ALA A 60 -1.16 18.81 3.57
CA ALA A 60 -2.33 18.19 4.20
C ALA A 60 -2.07 17.68 5.63
N LEU A 61 -0.82 17.41 5.98
CA LEU A 61 -0.43 16.78 7.24
C LEU A 61 -0.94 17.51 8.49
N PRO A 62 -0.80 18.84 8.67
CA PRO A 62 -1.26 19.53 9.86
C PRO A 62 -2.76 19.35 10.11
N THR A 63 -3.58 19.53 9.08
CA THR A 63 -5.03 19.40 9.16
C THR A 63 -5.46 17.96 9.46
N TRP A 64 -4.85 16.98 8.78
CA TRP A 64 -5.12 15.56 9.03
C TRP A 64 -4.73 15.13 10.45
N ARG A 65 -3.57 15.57 10.90
CA ARG A 65 -3.06 15.28 12.25
C ARG A 65 -3.92 15.92 13.35
N ALA A 66 -4.51 17.08 13.10
CA ALA A 66 -5.37 17.78 14.05
C ALA A 66 -6.72 17.06 14.28
N LEU A 67 -7.16 16.19 13.36
CA LEU A 67 -8.32 15.35 13.58
C LEU A 67 -8.09 14.43 14.77
N THR A 68 -9.15 14.22 15.57
CA THR A 68 -9.13 13.21 16.62
C THR A 68 -8.98 11.80 16.03
N ALA A 69 -8.51 10.85 16.81
CA ALA A 69 -8.44 9.44 16.38
C ALA A 69 -9.82 8.90 15.96
N HIS A 70 -10.90 9.36 16.62
CA HIS A 70 -12.27 9.00 16.26
C HIS A 70 -12.69 9.52 14.89
N GLN A 71 -12.39 10.79 14.59
CA GLN A 71 -12.71 11.37 13.28
C GLN A 71 -11.97 10.65 12.15
N ARG A 72 -10.67 10.36 12.32
CA ARG A 72 -9.90 9.57 11.35
C ARG A 72 -10.47 8.15 11.19
N SER A 73 -10.81 7.50 12.31
CA SER A 73 -11.45 6.19 12.30
C SER A 73 -12.75 6.18 11.49
N THR A 74 -13.61 7.18 11.66
CA THR A 74 -14.88 7.29 10.91
C THR A 74 -14.63 7.37 9.41
N LEU A 75 -13.64 8.14 8.95
CA LEU A 75 -13.29 8.22 7.53
C LEU A 75 -12.71 6.91 6.99
N LEU A 76 -11.86 6.25 7.79
CA LEU A 76 -11.32 4.93 7.43
C LEU A 76 -12.41 3.85 7.36
N GLN A 77 -13.39 3.85 8.28
CA GLN A 77 -14.52 2.93 8.22
C GLN A 77 -15.40 3.16 6.99
N ARG A 78 -15.61 4.41 6.56
CA ARG A 78 -16.29 4.72 5.29
C ARG A 78 -15.51 4.18 4.10
N TRP A 79 -14.19 4.34 4.10
CA TRP A 79 -13.33 3.79 3.04
C TRP A 79 -13.39 2.27 3.01
N PHE A 80 -13.32 1.61 4.17
CA PHE A 80 -13.55 0.16 4.30
C PHE A 80 -14.89 -0.27 3.67
N GLN A 81 -15.97 0.41 4.05
CA GLN A 81 -17.31 0.05 3.55
C GLN A 81 -17.41 0.22 2.03
N LEU A 82 -16.90 1.33 1.48
CA LEU A 82 -16.89 1.56 0.03
C LEU A 82 -16.09 0.48 -0.72
N ILE A 83 -14.97 0.00 -0.18
CA ILE A 83 -14.21 -1.09 -0.76
C ILE A 83 -15.03 -2.39 -0.75
N GLN A 84 -15.73 -2.69 0.34
CA GLN A 84 -16.58 -3.88 0.44
C GLN A 84 -17.77 -3.82 -0.52
N ASP A 85 -18.43 -2.67 -0.62
CA ASP A 85 -19.59 -2.46 -1.49
C ASP A 85 -19.22 -2.59 -2.98
N ASN A 86 -17.97 -2.29 -3.32
CA ASN A 86 -17.46 -2.33 -4.69
C ASN A 86 -16.47 -3.49 -4.92
N LYS A 87 -16.51 -4.52 -4.05
CA LYS A 87 -15.58 -5.65 -4.07
C LYS A 87 -15.49 -6.32 -5.43
N ARG A 88 -16.63 -6.55 -6.09
CA ARG A 88 -16.67 -7.22 -7.39
C ARG A 88 -15.97 -6.42 -8.48
N GLN A 89 -16.25 -5.13 -8.58
CA GLN A 89 -15.66 -4.24 -9.57
C GLN A 89 -14.14 -4.11 -9.37
N LEU A 90 -13.70 -3.98 -8.11
CA LEU A 90 -12.28 -3.93 -7.77
C LEU A 90 -11.57 -5.25 -8.09
N ALA A 91 -12.21 -6.38 -7.84
CA ALA A 91 -11.66 -7.70 -8.15
C ALA A 91 -11.53 -7.92 -9.67
N GLU A 92 -12.50 -7.52 -10.45
CA GLU A 92 -12.46 -7.57 -11.91
C GLU A 92 -11.33 -6.70 -12.47
N LEU A 93 -11.18 -5.46 -11.96
CA LEU A 93 -10.08 -4.56 -12.33
C LEU A 93 -8.72 -5.20 -12.01
N MET A 94 -8.58 -5.76 -10.82
CA MET A 94 -7.36 -6.45 -10.40
C MET A 94 -7.05 -7.67 -11.26
N THR A 95 -8.05 -8.45 -11.65
CA THR A 95 -7.85 -9.60 -12.52
C THR A 95 -7.30 -9.18 -13.89
N PHE A 96 -7.76 -8.07 -14.46
CA PHE A 96 -7.24 -7.54 -15.72
C PHE A 96 -5.75 -7.18 -15.66
N GLU A 97 -5.31 -6.49 -14.60
CA GLU A 97 -3.93 -6.02 -14.51
C GLU A 97 -2.96 -7.05 -13.92
N GLN A 98 -3.43 -7.95 -13.03
CA GLN A 98 -2.56 -8.88 -12.30
C GLN A 98 -2.67 -10.33 -12.77
N GLY A 99 -3.81 -10.71 -13.37
CA GLY A 99 -4.01 -12.04 -13.96
C GLY A 99 -4.52 -13.10 -12.99
N LYS A 100 -4.71 -12.83 -11.69
CA LYS A 100 -5.31 -13.80 -10.78
C LYS A 100 -6.79 -13.99 -11.05
N PRO A 101 -7.37 -15.20 -10.79
CA PRO A 101 -8.80 -15.43 -10.93
C PRO A 101 -9.63 -14.45 -10.10
N VAL A 102 -10.80 -14.05 -10.62
CA VAL A 102 -11.68 -13.09 -9.93
C VAL A 102 -12.02 -13.52 -8.50
N ALA A 103 -12.24 -14.82 -8.26
CA ALA A 103 -12.52 -15.33 -6.91
C ALA A 103 -11.35 -15.10 -5.93
N GLU A 104 -10.10 -15.25 -6.39
CA GLU A 104 -8.92 -14.92 -5.59
C GLU A 104 -8.77 -13.40 -5.40
N ALA A 105 -9.07 -12.61 -6.44
CA ALA A 105 -9.08 -11.16 -6.37
C ALA A 105 -10.14 -10.64 -5.36
N GLU A 106 -11.35 -11.20 -5.34
CA GLU A 106 -12.37 -10.88 -4.33
C GLU A 106 -11.88 -11.21 -2.89
N GLY A 107 -11.17 -12.34 -2.75
CA GLY A 107 -10.51 -12.71 -1.50
C GLY A 107 -9.45 -11.68 -1.08
N GLU A 108 -8.66 -11.19 -2.05
CA GLU A 108 -7.66 -10.14 -1.77
C GLU A 108 -8.32 -8.82 -1.40
N ILE A 109 -9.38 -8.38 -2.09
CA ILE A 109 -10.08 -7.14 -1.75
C ILE A 109 -10.63 -7.21 -0.32
N THR A 110 -11.23 -8.35 0.08
CA THR A 110 -11.68 -8.57 1.45
C THR A 110 -10.53 -8.48 2.44
N TYR A 111 -9.40 -9.11 2.14
CA TYR A 111 -8.19 -9.06 2.95
C TYR A 111 -7.60 -7.63 3.01
N ALA A 112 -7.57 -6.92 1.90
CA ALA A 112 -7.12 -5.53 1.86
C ALA A 112 -7.99 -4.61 2.72
N ALA A 113 -9.31 -4.77 2.66
CA ALA A 113 -10.27 -4.01 3.47
C ALA A 113 -10.10 -4.28 4.97
N SER A 114 -9.79 -5.52 5.38
CA SER A 114 -9.61 -5.87 6.78
C SER A 114 -8.47 -5.10 7.47
N PHE A 115 -7.43 -4.70 6.75
CA PHE A 115 -6.40 -3.80 7.30
C PHE A 115 -6.97 -2.42 7.63
N ILE A 116 -7.84 -1.89 6.79
CA ILE A 116 -8.44 -0.57 7.02
C ILE A 116 -9.35 -0.63 8.26
N GLU A 117 -10.21 -1.64 8.35
CA GLU A 117 -11.07 -1.88 9.51
C GLU A 117 -10.24 -2.00 10.79
N TRP A 118 -9.24 -2.88 10.79
CA TRP A 118 -8.37 -3.10 11.94
C TRP A 118 -7.71 -1.82 12.43
N PHE A 119 -7.08 -1.06 11.52
CA PHE A 119 -6.36 0.15 11.92
C PHE A 119 -7.28 1.33 12.20
N ALA A 120 -8.49 1.39 11.64
CA ALA A 120 -9.52 2.34 12.07
C ALA A 120 -9.84 2.17 13.57
N GLU A 121 -9.91 0.91 14.04
CA GLU A 121 -10.14 0.60 15.45
C GLU A 121 -8.89 0.79 16.31
N GLN A 122 -7.72 0.34 15.84
CA GLN A 122 -6.46 0.46 16.60
C GLN A 122 -6.00 1.92 16.73
N GLY A 123 -6.31 2.77 15.76
CA GLY A 123 -6.00 4.20 15.84
C GLY A 123 -6.58 4.88 17.09
N LYS A 124 -7.73 4.40 17.58
CA LYS A 124 -8.38 4.87 18.82
C LYS A 124 -7.70 4.38 20.10
N ARG A 125 -6.78 3.42 20.01
CA ARG A 125 -6.09 2.78 21.14
C ARG A 125 -4.61 3.17 21.20
N THR A 126 -4.19 4.24 20.54
CA THR A 126 -2.83 4.77 20.64
C THR A 126 -2.62 5.51 21.97
N ASN A 127 -2.79 4.79 23.07
CA ASN A 127 -2.69 5.33 24.41
C ASN A 127 -1.25 5.80 24.72
N GLY A 128 -1.12 6.84 25.57
CA GLY A 128 0.13 7.22 26.18
C GLY A 128 0.39 6.45 27.49
N GLU A 129 1.43 6.86 28.19
CA GLU A 129 1.86 6.26 29.45
C GLU A 129 2.17 7.33 30.47
N ILE A 130 1.87 7.06 31.75
CA ILE A 130 2.40 7.83 32.90
C ILE A 130 3.41 6.92 33.59
N ILE A 131 4.66 7.35 33.61
CA ILE A 131 5.79 6.56 34.10
C ILE A 131 6.20 7.09 35.50
N PRO A 132 6.48 6.23 36.51
CA PRO A 132 7.03 6.64 37.75
C PRO A 132 8.34 7.42 37.56
N SER A 133 8.41 8.62 38.14
CA SER A 133 9.60 9.47 38.09
C SER A 133 10.63 9.06 39.13
N PRO A 134 11.94 9.11 38.83
CA PRO A 134 12.99 8.95 39.83
C PRO A 134 13.11 10.17 40.80
N SER A 135 12.34 11.23 40.54
CA SER A 135 12.34 12.46 41.31
C SER A 135 10.92 12.84 41.73
N SER A 136 10.72 13.28 42.96
CA SER A 136 9.41 13.62 43.51
C SER A 136 8.80 14.92 42.97
N ASP A 137 9.61 15.77 42.34
CA ASP A 137 9.22 17.06 41.76
C ASP A 137 8.75 16.97 40.30
N LYS A 138 8.73 15.75 39.72
CA LYS A 138 8.39 15.52 38.27
C LYS A 138 7.29 14.50 38.11
N ARG A 139 6.55 14.67 37.03
CA ARG A 139 5.65 13.65 36.44
C ARG A 139 6.11 13.38 35.00
N LEU A 140 6.27 12.09 34.65
CA LEU A 140 6.67 11.67 33.31
C LEU A 140 5.43 11.21 32.58
N MET A 141 5.13 11.87 31.47
CA MET A 141 4.03 11.52 30.59
C MET A 141 4.56 11.31 29.17
N VAL A 142 4.21 10.17 28.57
CA VAL A 142 4.54 9.82 27.18
C VAL A 142 3.28 9.87 26.34
N ILE A 143 3.32 10.58 25.23
CA ILE A 143 2.25 10.59 24.22
C ILE A 143 2.76 10.01 22.91
N LYS A 144 1.88 9.33 22.16
CA LYS A 144 2.18 8.79 20.83
C LYS A 144 1.66 9.74 19.75
N GLN A 145 2.49 10.04 18.76
CA GLN A 145 2.16 10.93 17.66
C GLN A 145 2.54 10.32 16.32
N GLY A 146 1.80 10.67 15.25
CA GLY A 146 2.16 10.30 13.89
C GLY A 146 3.53 10.86 13.48
N ILE A 147 4.33 10.05 12.77
CA ILE A 147 5.71 10.38 12.43
C ILE A 147 5.82 11.52 11.38
N GLY A 148 4.80 11.72 10.54
CA GLY A 148 4.79 12.75 9.49
C GLY A 148 4.35 12.20 8.15
N VAL A 149 4.93 12.70 7.06
CA VAL A 149 4.71 12.17 5.72
C VAL A 149 5.37 10.80 5.61
N CYS A 150 4.62 9.82 5.10
CA CYS A 150 5.10 8.47 4.81
C CYS A 150 5.12 8.25 3.29
N ALA A 151 6.08 7.49 2.82
CA ALA A 151 6.12 6.98 1.46
C ALA A 151 5.96 5.46 1.44
N ALA A 152 5.31 4.93 0.42
CA ALA A 152 5.20 3.50 0.19
C ALA A 152 5.56 3.14 -1.26
N ILE A 153 6.28 2.04 -1.43
CA ILE A 153 6.51 1.39 -2.73
C ILE A 153 6.00 -0.04 -2.61
N THR A 154 5.07 -0.42 -3.49
CA THR A 154 4.37 -1.70 -3.40
C THR A 154 4.56 -2.58 -4.63
N PRO A 155 4.57 -3.91 -4.47
CA PRO A 155 4.72 -4.86 -5.56
C PRO A 155 3.39 -5.11 -6.28
N TRP A 156 3.48 -5.86 -7.38
CA TRP A 156 2.37 -6.21 -8.27
C TRP A 156 1.52 -7.41 -7.80
N ASN A 157 2.04 -8.27 -6.91
CA ASN A 157 1.41 -9.56 -6.63
C ASN A 157 0.13 -9.49 -5.77
N PHE A 158 0.04 -8.49 -4.89
CA PHE A 158 -1.15 -8.17 -4.09
C PHE A 158 -1.41 -6.67 -4.12
N PRO A 159 -1.90 -6.14 -5.26
CA PRO A 159 -1.95 -4.70 -5.53
C PRO A 159 -2.86 -3.93 -4.56
N ALA A 160 -3.90 -4.55 -4.01
CA ALA A 160 -4.74 -3.91 -2.99
C ALA A 160 -4.16 -4.06 -1.58
N ALA A 161 -3.86 -5.29 -1.16
CA ALA A 161 -3.48 -5.59 0.21
C ALA A 161 -2.14 -4.96 0.61
N MET A 162 -1.16 -4.86 -0.33
CA MET A 162 0.13 -4.24 -0.04
C MET A 162 0.03 -2.72 0.11
N ILE A 163 -1.00 -2.09 -0.43
CA ILE A 163 -1.31 -0.68 -0.23
C ILE A 163 -2.00 -0.47 1.10
N THR A 164 -3.12 -1.15 1.33
CA THR A 164 -3.97 -0.88 2.51
C THR A 164 -3.25 -1.20 3.82
N ARG A 165 -2.43 -2.26 3.89
CA ARG A 165 -1.61 -2.58 5.08
C ARG A 165 -0.55 -1.52 5.43
N LYS A 166 -0.21 -0.63 4.48
CA LYS A 166 0.71 0.49 4.69
C LYS A 166 -0.06 1.80 4.91
N ALA A 167 -1.07 2.06 4.09
CA ALA A 167 -1.87 3.28 4.16
C ALA A 167 -2.74 3.34 5.42
N ALA A 168 -3.46 2.27 5.75
CA ALA A 168 -4.37 2.29 6.88
C ALA A 168 -3.69 2.64 8.22
N PRO A 169 -2.57 2.00 8.65
CA PRO A 169 -1.89 2.38 9.88
C PRO A 169 -1.30 3.79 9.84
N ALA A 170 -0.78 4.23 8.67
CA ALA A 170 -0.25 5.58 8.53
C ALA A 170 -1.35 6.64 8.73
N LEU A 171 -2.49 6.48 8.06
CA LEU A 171 -3.61 7.40 8.18
C LEU A 171 -4.24 7.37 9.57
N ALA A 172 -4.44 6.20 10.15
CA ALA A 172 -4.96 6.04 11.51
C ALA A 172 -4.09 6.76 12.54
N ALA A 173 -2.76 6.70 12.38
CA ALA A 173 -1.80 7.41 13.23
C ALA A 173 -1.73 8.93 12.99
N GLY A 174 -2.47 9.47 12.00
CA GLY A 174 -2.44 10.89 11.64
C GLY A 174 -1.26 11.27 10.74
N CYS A 175 -0.70 10.32 9.99
CA CYS A 175 0.28 10.55 8.93
C CYS A 175 -0.42 10.73 7.59
N THR A 176 0.24 11.39 6.64
CA THR A 176 -0.14 11.41 5.22
C THR A 176 0.75 10.48 4.43
N MET A 177 0.33 10.09 3.21
CA MET A 177 1.05 9.07 2.46
C MET A 177 1.14 9.39 0.97
N VAL A 178 2.33 9.14 0.40
CA VAL A 178 2.57 9.06 -1.04
C VAL A 178 2.88 7.61 -1.39
N ILE A 179 2.19 7.06 -2.38
CA ILE A 179 2.30 5.65 -2.76
C ILE A 179 2.75 5.54 -4.21
N LYS A 180 3.78 4.74 -4.45
CA LYS A 180 4.19 4.29 -5.77
C LYS A 180 3.82 2.82 -5.93
N PRO A 181 2.71 2.48 -6.62
CA PRO A 181 2.38 1.09 -6.94
C PRO A 181 3.34 0.53 -7.99
N ALA A 182 3.36 -0.78 -8.15
CA ALA A 182 4.03 -1.41 -9.28
C ALA A 182 3.44 -0.90 -10.61
N ASN A 183 4.28 -0.76 -11.64
CA ASN A 183 3.83 -0.30 -12.95
C ASN A 183 2.94 -1.35 -13.65
N GLU A 184 3.10 -2.61 -13.29
CA GLU A 184 2.31 -3.73 -13.79
C GLU A 184 0.86 -3.73 -13.27
N THR A 185 0.63 -3.15 -12.09
CA THR A 185 -0.70 -3.20 -11.42
C THR A 185 -1.06 -1.85 -10.77
N PRO A 186 -1.19 -0.78 -11.56
CA PRO A 186 -1.46 0.55 -11.03
C PRO A 186 -2.94 0.83 -10.79
N TYR A 187 -3.84 0.18 -11.54
CA TYR A 187 -5.27 0.53 -11.56
C TYR A 187 -5.97 0.24 -10.24
N THR A 188 -5.64 -0.85 -9.58
CA THR A 188 -6.15 -1.14 -8.23
C THR A 188 -5.76 -0.03 -7.23
N ALA A 189 -4.53 0.50 -7.32
CA ALA A 189 -4.08 1.60 -6.47
C ALA A 189 -4.89 2.88 -6.71
N LEU A 190 -5.14 3.20 -7.98
CA LEU A 190 -5.91 4.38 -8.39
C LEU A 190 -7.38 4.24 -7.97
N ALA A 191 -7.98 3.06 -8.12
CA ALA A 191 -9.33 2.76 -7.64
C ALA A 191 -9.44 2.92 -6.10
N LEU A 192 -8.45 2.47 -5.35
CA LEU A 192 -8.42 2.66 -3.90
C LEU A 192 -8.35 4.15 -3.51
N ALA A 193 -7.61 4.98 -4.26
CA ALA A 193 -7.55 6.42 -4.05
C ALA A 193 -8.89 7.11 -4.36
N GLU A 194 -9.57 6.71 -5.44
CA GLU A 194 -10.93 7.16 -5.77
C GLU A 194 -11.89 6.90 -4.61
N LEU A 195 -11.91 5.67 -4.10
CA LEU A 195 -12.78 5.31 -2.98
C LEU A 195 -12.40 6.02 -1.67
N ALA A 196 -11.11 6.33 -1.47
CA ALA A 196 -10.66 7.13 -0.33
C ALA A 196 -11.20 8.58 -0.42
N ALA A 197 -11.19 9.17 -1.61
CA ALA A 197 -11.78 10.49 -1.85
C ALA A 197 -13.30 10.47 -1.61
N GLN A 198 -14.01 9.46 -2.11
CA GLN A 198 -15.45 9.27 -1.88
C GLN A 198 -15.78 9.06 -0.40
N ALA A 199 -14.90 8.44 0.38
CA ALA A 199 -15.03 8.31 1.83
C ALA A 199 -14.89 9.64 2.57
N GLY A 200 -14.43 10.70 1.90
CA GLY A 200 -14.19 12.03 2.46
C GLY A 200 -12.79 12.20 3.07
N ILE A 201 -11.83 11.33 2.75
CA ILE A 201 -10.43 11.54 3.10
C ILE A 201 -9.93 12.77 2.33
N PRO A 202 -9.39 13.81 3.01
CA PRO A 202 -9.06 15.07 2.37
C PRO A 202 -7.97 14.95 1.29
N ALA A 203 -8.00 15.87 0.33
CA ALA A 203 -6.95 16.02 -0.69
C ALA A 203 -5.54 16.09 -0.06
N GLY A 204 -4.56 15.48 -0.69
CA GLY A 204 -3.17 15.43 -0.22
C GLY A 204 -2.90 14.40 0.89
N VAL A 205 -3.91 13.85 1.57
CA VAL A 205 -3.70 12.82 2.62
C VAL A 205 -3.22 11.51 2.01
N ILE A 206 -3.74 11.14 0.85
CA ILE A 206 -3.28 10.02 0.02
C ILE A 206 -2.93 10.57 -1.36
N ASN A 207 -1.77 10.18 -1.88
CA ASN A 207 -1.31 10.52 -3.22
C ASN A 207 -0.76 9.27 -3.90
N ILE A 208 -1.06 9.07 -5.18
CA ILE A 208 -0.59 7.94 -5.98
C ILE A 208 0.23 8.48 -7.15
N VAL A 209 1.49 8.06 -7.23
CA VAL A 209 2.40 8.40 -8.32
C VAL A 209 2.81 7.13 -9.06
N THR A 210 2.65 7.09 -10.37
CA THR A 210 3.00 5.98 -11.27
C THR A 210 4.30 6.30 -12.03
N GLY A 211 4.89 5.33 -12.73
CA GLY A 211 6.02 5.59 -13.64
C GLY A 211 7.40 5.22 -13.09
N ASP A 212 8.40 6.08 -13.27
CA ASP A 212 9.82 5.81 -13.04
C ASP A 212 10.14 5.50 -11.57
N ALA A 213 10.31 4.20 -11.28
CA ALA A 213 10.53 3.71 -9.93
C ALA A 213 11.83 4.23 -9.30
N VAL A 214 12.87 4.46 -10.12
CA VAL A 214 14.17 4.93 -9.63
C VAL A 214 14.07 6.39 -9.21
N LYS A 215 13.61 7.26 -10.10
CA LYS A 215 13.48 8.70 -9.83
C LYS A 215 12.49 9.01 -8.72
N ILE A 216 11.35 8.31 -8.67
CA ILE A 216 10.38 8.45 -7.59
C ILE A 216 10.98 7.94 -6.28
N GLY A 217 11.66 6.79 -6.29
CA GLY A 217 12.34 6.22 -5.14
C GLY A 217 13.42 7.16 -4.57
N GLU A 218 14.19 7.81 -5.42
CA GLU A 218 15.19 8.83 -5.02
C GLU A 218 14.55 10.00 -4.27
N VAL A 219 13.39 10.51 -4.72
CA VAL A 219 12.65 11.55 -3.99
C VAL A 219 12.20 11.04 -2.63
N PHE A 220 11.65 9.83 -2.56
CA PHE A 220 11.17 9.28 -1.29
C PHE A 220 12.30 9.05 -0.27
N THR A 221 13.48 8.71 -0.73
CA THR A 221 14.64 8.47 0.13
C THR A 221 15.38 9.74 0.51
N SER A 222 15.46 10.74 -0.38
CA SER A 222 16.24 11.98 -0.17
C SER A 222 15.44 13.12 0.48
N ASP A 223 14.11 13.22 0.24
CA ASP A 223 13.31 14.32 0.80
C ASP A 223 13.15 14.17 2.32
N ASN A 224 13.65 15.14 3.08
CA ASN A 224 13.62 15.11 4.54
C ASN A 224 12.21 15.22 5.16
N ARG A 225 11.20 15.65 4.41
CA ARG A 225 9.80 15.67 4.84
C ARG A 225 9.20 14.29 4.89
N VAL A 226 9.67 13.37 4.04
CA VAL A 226 9.32 11.95 4.13
C VAL A 226 10.04 11.34 5.33
N ARG A 227 9.29 11.01 6.37
CA ARG A 227 9.84 10.53 7.65
C ARG A 227 9.91 9.00 7.74
N LYS A 228 9.15 8.31 6.92
CA LYS A 228 9.12 6.84 6.85
C LYS A 228 8.96 6.38 5.43
N LEU A 229 9.76 5.38 5.05
CA LEU A 229 9.58 4.60 3.82
C LEU A 229 9.14 3.18 4.16
N SER A 230 8.05 2.72 3.56
CA SER A 230 7.59 1.32 3.62
C SER A 230 7.70 0.69 2.25
N PHE A 231 8.48 -0.36 2.13
CA PHE A 231 8.73 -1.07 0.88
C PHE A 231 8.33 -2.53 0.99
N THR A 232 7.72 -3.07 -0.07
CA THR A 232 7.56 -4.51 -0.28
C THR A 232 8.03 -4.83 -1.69
N GLY A 233 8.96 -5.79 -1.81
CA GLY A 233 9.52 -6.20 -3.09
C GLY A 233 10.77 -7.04 -2.95
N SER A 234 11.70 -6.93 -3.92
CA SER A 234 12.92 -7.74 -3.92
C SER A 234 13.92 -7.32 -2.82
N THR A 235 14.67 -8.28 -2.30
CA THR A 235 15.72 -8.04 -1.30
C THR A 235 16.79 -7.08 -1.81
N GLY A 236 17.14 -7.15 -3.10
CA GLY A 236 18.13 -6.26 -3.72
C GLY A 236 17.71 -4.78 -3.66
N VAL A 237 16.47 -4.49 -4.06
CA VAL A 237 15.91 -3.12 -4.00
C VAL A 237 15.74 -2.68 -2.54
N GLY A 238 15.29 -3.57 -1.65
CA GLY A 238 15.18 -3.24 -0.22
C GLY A 238 16.51 -2.80 0.39
N ARG A 239 17.60 -3.49 0.07
CA ARG A 239 18.96 -3.11 0.49
C ARG A 239 19.40 -1.75 -0.06
N LEU A 240 19.06 -1.46 -1.32
CA LEU A 240 19.34 -0.16 -1.94
C LEU A 240 18.59 0.97 -1.21
N LEU A 241 17.28 0.82 -1.03
CA LEU A 241 16.45 1.82 -0.36
C LEU A 241 16.87 2.03 1.09
N MET A 242 17.24 0.97 1.82
CA MET A 242 17.77 1.08 3.17
C MET A 242 19.05 1.92 3.21
N ARG A 243 19.98 1.69 2.27
CA ARG A 243 21.22 2.47 2.14
C ARG A 243 20.92 3.93 1.87
N GLN A 244 20.03 4.24 0.92
CA GLN A 244 19.65 5.61 0.58
C GLN A 244 18.94 6.34 1.73
N CYS A 245 18.20 5.62 2.59
CA CYS A 245 17.54 6.19 3.75
C CYS A 245 18.47 6.47 4.94
N ALA A 246 19.67 5.89 4.94
CA ALA A 246 20.61 6.00 6.07
C ALA A 246 21.06 7.45 6.32
N ASP A 247 21.31 8.23 5.26
CA ASP A 247 21.80 9.61 5.37
C ASP A 247 20.85 10.53 6.14
N SER A 248 19.53 10.27 6.07
CA SER A 248 18.50 11.04 6.77
C SER A 248 17.98 10.34 8.03
N VAL A 249 18.56 9.19 8.41
CA VAL A 249 18.10 8.32 9.51
C VAL A 249 16.58 8.05 9.41
N LYS A 250 16.08 7.96 8.19
CA LYS A 250 14.67 7.75 7.88
C LYS A 250 14.19 6.40 8.39
N LYS A 251 13.02 6.34 8.99
CA LYS A 251 12.44 5.06 9.40
C LYS A 251 12.09 4.23 8.18
N VAL A 252 12.51 2.97 8.17
CA VAL A 252 12.19 2.02 7.09
C VAL A 252 11.44 0.82 7.62
N SER A 253 10.52 0.29 6.81
CA SER A 253 9.90 -1.02 6.99
C SER A 253 10.00 -1.76 5.66
N LEU A 254 10.65 -2.91 5.68
CA LEU A 254 10.97 -3.67 4.48
C LEU A 254 10.33 -5.06 4.59
N GLU A 255 9.46 -5.38 3.63
CA GLU A 255 8.89 -6.70 3.41
C GLU A 255 9.52 -7.26 2.14
N LEU A 256 10.23 -8.35 2.25
CA LEU A 256 11.14 -8.84 1.23
C LEU A 256 10.79 -10.28 0.82
N GLY A 257 11.57 -10.87 -0.09
CA GLY A 257 11.41 -12.26 -0.50
C GLY A 257 11.65 -13.23 0.66
N GLY A 258 10.97 -14.36 0.59
CA GLY A 258 11.06 -15.44 1.57
C GLY A 258 11.64 -16.73 0.98
N ASN A 259 11.97 -17.70 1.85
CA ASN A 259 12.48 -19.02 1.50
C ASN A 259 11.94 -20.07 2.47
N ALA A 260 10.61 -20.33 2.41
CA ALA A 260 9.92 -21.19 3.36
C ALA A 260 10.06 -22.68 2.99
N PRO A 261 10.38 -23.58 3.95
CA PRO A 261 10.27 -25.02 3.77
C PRO A 261 8.85 -25.52 4.01
N PHE A 262 8.47 -26.58 3.30
CA PHE A 262 7.31 -27.42 3.57
C PHE A 262 7.80 -28.84 3.87
N ILE A 263 7.56 -29.33 5.07
CA ILE A 263 8.14 -30.60 5.55
C ILE A 263 7.01 -31.60 5.80
N VAL A 264 7.10 -32.78 5.18
CA VAL A 264 6.16 -33.88 5.36
C VAL A 264 6.92 -35.01 6.08
N PHE A 265 6.50 -35.32 7.31
CA PHE A 265 7.06 -36.44 8.10
C PHE A 265 6.41 -37.76 7.72
N ASN A 266 7.06 -38.89 8.12
CA ASN A 266 6.62 -40.24 7.75
C ASN A 266 5.23 -40.64 8.26
N ASP A 267 4.76 -40.01 9.32
CA ASP A 267 3.45 -40.22 9.96
C ASP A 267 2.35 -39.25 9.44
N ALA A 268 2.68 -38.42 8.46
CA ALA A 268 1.73 -37.47 7.91
C ALA A 268 0.64 -38.16 7.07
N ASP A 269 -0.58 -37.60 7.14
CA ASP A 269 -1.67 -37.90 6.22
C ASP A 269 -1.32 -37.30 4.85
N ILE A 270 -1.03 -38.13 3.86
CA ILE A 270 -0.54 -37.73 2.56
C ILE A 270 -1.55 -36.85 1.80
N GLU A 271 -2.85 -37.19 1.86
CA GLU A 271 -3.89 -36.40 1.17
C GLU A 271 -3.99 -34.97 1.74
N LYS A 272 -3.90 -34.85 3.07
CA LYS A 272 -3.85 -33.52 3.72
C LYS A 272 -2.54 -32.80 3.43
N ALA A 273 -1.41 -33.52 3.35
CA ALA A 273 -0.13 -32.93 3.01
C ALA A 273 -0.13 -32.37 1.58
N VAL A 274 -0.71 -33.08 0.61
CA VAL A 274 -0.89 -32.62 -0.78
C VAL A 274 -1.79 -31.38 -0.82
N ALA A 275 -2.95 -31.42 -0.18
CA ALA A 275 -3.85 -30.26 -0.11
C ALA A 275 -3.17 -29.04 0.54
N GLY A 276 -2.41 -29.26 1.61
CA GLY A 276 -1.62 -28.23 2.29
C GLY A 276 -0.51 -27.67 1.40
N ALA A 277 0.20 -28.52 0.67
CA ALA A 277 1.27 -28.12 -0.25
C ALA A 277 0.71 -27.28 -1.41
N MET A 278 -0.43 -27.66 -1.98
CA MET A 278 -1.11 -26.89 -3.02
C MET A 278 -1.49 -25.50 -2.51
N GLY A 279 -2.11 -25.41 -1.34
CA GLY A 279 -2.47 -24.12 -0.71
C GLY A 279 -1.26 -23.26 -0.34
N ALA A 280 -0.17 -23.89 0.15
CA ALA A 280 1.05 -23.18 0.53
C ALA A 280 1.86 -22.67 -0.68
N LYS A 281 1.82 -23.38 -1.81
CA LYS A 281 2.64 -23.05 -2.99
C LYS A 281 1.89 -22.26 -4.04
N PHE A 282 0.66 -22.67 -4.39
CA PHE A 282 -0.01 -22.18 -5.60
C PHE A 282 -1.04 -21.09 -5.35
N ARG A 283 -1.24 -20.65 -4.11
CA ARG A 283 -1.99 -19.44 -3.82
C ARG A 283 -1.44 -18.28 -4.65
N ASN A 284 -2.31 -17.50 -5.26
CA ASN A 284 -1.94 -16.37 -6.13
C ASN A 284 -0.96 -16.80 -7.25
N ALA A 285 -1.23 -17.93 -7.90
CA ALA A 285 -0.36 -18.53 -8.92
C ALA A 285 1.10 -18.76 -8.45
N GLY A 286 1.30 -18.96 -7.16
CA GLY A 286 2.63 -19.13 -6.55
C GLY A 286 3.43 -17.85 -6.37
N GLN A 287 2.83 -16.68 -6.62
CA GLN A 287 3.49 -15.37 -6.59
C GLN A 287 3.34 -14.69 -5.23
N THR A 288 3.76 -15.36 -4.17
CA THR A 288 3.71 -14.82 -2.80
C THR A 288 5.08 -14.93 -2.11
N CYS A 289 5.41 -13.92 -1.29
CA CYS A 289 6.63 -13.92 -0.48
C CYS A 289 6.65 -15.02 0.60
N VAL A 290 5.48 -15.54 0.97
CA VAL A 290 5.29 -16.59 2.00
C VAL A 290 5.05 -17.97 1.41
N CYS A 291 5.11 -18.14 0.09
CA CYS A 291 5.00 -19.45 -0.55
C CYS A 291 6.10 -20.39 -0.07
N ALA A 292 5.73 -21.64 0.15
CA ALA A 292 6.73 -22.70 0.26
C ALA A 292 7.47 -22.86 -1.07
N ASN A 293 8.81 -22.93 -1.01
CA ASN A 293 9.68 -23.07 -2.17
C ASN A 293 10.71 -24.20 -2.02
N ARG A 294 10.69 -24.87 -0.87
CA ARG A 294 11.46 -26.10 -0.60
C ARG A 294 10.53 -27.13 0.01
N PHE A 295 10.43 -28.30 -0.62
CA PHE A 295 9.56 -29.39 -0.20
C PHE A 295 10.44 -30.59 0.21
N TYR A 296 10.23 -31.11 1.40
CA TYR A 296 10.95 -32.21 1.96
C TYR A 296 10.00 -33.33 2.40
#